data_b398a5f67d9d1e4eec8c1e55a83a1f01
#
_entry.id   b398a5f67d9d1e4eec8c1e55a83a1f01
#
_cell.length_a   1.000
_cell.length_b   1.000
_cell.length_c   1.000
_cell.angle_alpha   90.00
_cell.angle_beta   90.00
_cell.angle_gamma   90.00
#
_symmetry.space_group_name_H-M   'P 1'
#
loop_
_entity.id
_entity.type
_entity.pdbx_description
1 polymer ?
#
loop_
_entity_poly.entity_id
_entity_poly.type
_entity_poly.pdbx_seq_one_letter_code
_entity_poly.pdbx_strand_id
1 'polypeptide(L)'
;VGFDFNHESPDTKALVNRVVKFWIENYKTDGYRFDLSKGFTQKNTLNNTNAWGLYDASRIAIWKAIADTIWSVNPDAYVILEHFAENAEEKVLANYGMMIWGKMSDEYANAAKGSSASNNFNWASYKARGWNEPNLISYMESHDEERIMYLILKEGSLANPAYRTRDTTIALQRVQLANLFHYMIPGPKMLWQFGELGYDISIDFNGRTGEKPIKWNYTQDYRRRTLKNVISSLIKLRQSHNVFSTTDFTLSLSGYQKKIQLNHPDMTVLVIGNFDVFPGSMVPGFPSAGKWFEYFTGDSISVASVSDAVELKPGEYRIYTNVRLTKPETGLGIGETGETNMVIADYPYPNPLTEG
;
A
#
# COMPACT_ATOMS: atom_id res chain seq x y z
N VAL A 1 22.13 -2.65 19.03
CA VAL A 1 21.78 -2.83 20.41
C VAL A 1 21.74 -4.33 20.72
N GLY A 2 22.68 -4.81 21.53
CA GLY A 2 22.86 -6.22 21.82
C GLY A 2 23.91 -6.90 20.95
N PHE A 3 24.00 -8.21 21.07
CA PHE A 3 24.91 -9.03 20.29
C PHE A 3 24.14 -9.73 19.17
N ASP A 4 24.74 -9.77 18.01
CA ASP A 4 24.19 -10.48 16.85
C ASP A 4 24.53 -11.97 16.92
N PHE A 5 23.61 -12.82 16.40
CA PHE A 5 23.91 -14.22 16.20
C PHE A 5 24.86 -14.42 15.00
N ASN A 6 25.79 -15.37 15.12
CA ASN A 6 26.49 -15.82 13.95
C ASN A 6 25.58 -16.70 13.08
N HIS A 7 24.89 -16.10 12.12
CA HIS A 7 23.94 -16.78 11.22
C HIS A 7 24.61 -17.76 10.24
N GLU A 8 25.94 -17.79 10.18
CA GLU A 8 26.70 -18.80 9.42
C GLU A 8 27.06 -20.01 10.29
N SER A 9 26.95 -19.90 11.63
CA SER A 9 27.18 -21.03 12.54
C SER A 9 26.16 -22.15 12.31
N PRO A 10 26.62 -23.41 12.26
CA PRO A 10 25.72 -24.58 12.19
C PRO A 10 24.69 -24.62 13.33
N ASP A 11 25.11 -24.23 14.55
CA ASP A 11 24.22 -24.24 15.71
C ASP A 11 23.12 -23.20 15.61
N THR A 12 23.44 -21.97 15.13
CA THR A 12 22.44 -20.93 14.87
C THR A 12 21.47 -21.36 13.78
N LYS A 13 21.96 -21.94 12.70
CA LYS A 13 21.10 -22.48 11.62
C LYS A 13 20.18 -23.58 12.14
N ALA A 14 20.70 -24.50 12.96
CA ALA A 14 19.89 -25.55 13.58
C ALA A 14 18.80 -24.96 14.52
N LEU A 15 19.16 -23.94 15.30
CA LEU A 15 18.21 -23.24 16.17
C LEU A 15 17.09 -22.58 15.34
N VAL A 16 17.43 -21.78 14.32
CA VAL A 16 16.44 -21.08 13.47
C VAL A 16 15.52 -22.09 12.78
N ASN A 17 16.09 -23.14 12.18
CA ASN A 17 15.32 -24.19 11.51
C ASN A 17 14.33 -24.88 12.46
N ARG A 18 14.75 -25.17 13.70
CA ARG A 18 13.87 -25.77 14.72
C ARG A 18 12.74 -24.80 15.11
N VAL A 19 13.05 -23.53 15.30
CA VAL A 19 12.07 -22.51 15.70
C VAL A 19 11.02 -22.32 14.62
N VAL A 20 11.40 -22.13 13.35
CA VAL A 20 10.43 -21.91 12.27
C VAL A 20 9.55 -23.13 12.04
N LYS A 21 10.09 -24.35 12.12
CA LYS A 21 9.27 -25.57 12.06
C LYS A 21 8.29 -25.66 13.21
N PHE A 22 8.77 -25.43 14.45
CA PHE A 22 7.95 -25.53 15.67
C PHE A 22 6.69 -24.66 15.62
N TRP A 23 6.80 -23.42 15.19
CA TRP A 23 5.65 -22.51 15.12
C TRP A 23 4.63 -22.93 14.05
N ILE A 24 5.08 -23.40 12.87
CA ILE A 24 4.17 -23.90 11.84
C ILE A 24 3.49 -25.20 12.32
N GLU A 25 4.24 -26.15 12.83
CA GLU A 25 3.73 -27.48 13.23
C GLU A 25 2.78 -27.41 14.41
N ASN A 26 3.10 -26.60 15.43
CA ASN A 26 2.37 -26.59 16.69
C ASN A 26 1.33 -25.48 16.78
N TYR A 27 1.62 -24.27 16.25
CA TYR A 27 0.74 -23.11 16.34
C TYR A 27 0.02 -22.79 15.03
N LYS A 28 0.32 -23.52 13.96
CA LYS A 28 -0.35 -23.37 12.65
C LYS A 28 -0.24 -21.96 12.08
N THR A 29 0.92 -21.32 12.26
CA THR A 29 1.19 -20.02 11.65
C THR A 29 1.24 -20.16 10.12
N ASP A 30 0.68 -19.18 9.39
CA ASP A 30 0.64 -19.19 7.92
C ASP A 30 1.94 -18.67 7.30
N GLY A 31 2.90 -18.24 8.11
CA GLY A 31 4.18 -17.72 7.65
C GLY A 31 4.84 -16.78 8.66
N TYR A 32 5.88 -16.08 8.20
CA TYR A 32 6.70 -15.21 9.03
C TYR A 32 7.00 -13.88 8.33
N ARG A 33 7.09 -12.81 9.10
CA ARG A 33 7.78 -11.59 8.72
C ARG A 33 9.08 -11.50 9.53
N PHE A 34 10.19 -11.50 8.86
CA PHE A 34 11.52 -11.39 9.48
C PHE A 34 11.94 -9.93 9.55
N ASP A 35 12.22 -9.49 10.76
CA ASP A 35 12.69 -8.15 11.06
C ASP A 35 14.14 -7.99 10.62
N LEU A 36 14.46 -6.82 10.04
CA LEU A 36 15.81 -6.40 9.67
C LEU A 36 16.64 -7.52 9.01
N SER A 37 16.02 -8.23 8.05
CA SER A 37 16.58 -9.46 7.46
C SER A 37 17.94 -9.26 6.78
N LYS A 38 18.31 -8.03 6.39
CA LYS A 38 19.67 -7.73 5.91
C LYS A 38 20.75 -7.88 6.99
N GLY A 39 20.36 -7.97 8.25
CA GLY A 39 21.26 -8.25 9.37
C GLY A 39 21.83 -9.66 9.41
N PHE A 40 21.26 -10.60 8.65
CA PHE A 40 21.71 -12.01 8.61
C PHE A 40 23.02 -12.17 7.81
N THR A 41 24.06 -11.49 8.22
CA THR A 41 25.38 -11.52 7.57
C THR A 41 26.48 -11.52 8.62
N GLN A 42 27.65 -12.07 8.26
CA GLN A 42 28.86 -12.01 9.07
C GLN A 42 29.88 -11.00 8.51
N LYS A 43 29.52 -10.28 7.44
CA LYS A 43 30.37 -9.19 6.95
C LYS A 43 30.41 -8.07 7.97
N ASN A 44 31.62 -7.67 8.37
CA ASN A 44 31.78 -6.54 9.29
C ASN A 44 31.49 -5.23 8.55
N THR A 45 30.34 -4.64 8.84
CA THR A 45 29.91 -3.33 8.31
C THR A 45 29.74 -2.31 9.44
N LEU A 46 30.40 -2.53 10.57
CA LEU A 46 30.33 -1.65 11.72
C LEU A 46 30.70 -0.21 11.30
N ASN A 47 29.85 0.75 11.66
CA ASN A 47 29.95 2.16 11.29
C ASN A 47 29.81 2.47 9.80
N ASN A 48 29.39 1.53 8.97
CA ASN A 48 29.15 1.74 7.54
C ASN A 48 27.81 1.10 7.11
N THR A 49 26.71 1.82 7.33
CA THR A 49 25.37 1.37 6.98
C THR A 49 25.16 1.20 5.46
N ASN A 50 25.89 1.95 4.65
CA ASN A 50 25.82 1.79 3.19
C ASN A 50 26.42 0.44 2.76
N ALA A 51 27.57 0.07 3.31
CA ALA A 51 28.18 -1.24 3.05
C ALA A 51 27.27 -2.40 3.51
N TRP A 52 26.50 -2.20 4.58
CA TRP A 52 25.54 -3.18 5.06
C TRP A 52 24.41 -3.48 4.06
N GLY A 53 23.99 -2.48 3.29
CA GLY A 53 22.97 -2.63 2.24
C GLY A 53 23.46 -3.25 0.94
N LEU A 54 24.78 -3.40 0.71
CA LEU A 54 25.33 -3.94 -0.54
C LEU A 54 25.00 -5.41 -0.74
N TYR A 55 25.05 -5.86 -2.00
CA TYR A 55 24.78 -7.26 -2.38
C TYR A 55 25.65 -8.27 -1.60
N ASP A 56 24.99 -9.27 -1.00
CA ASP A 56 25.64 -10.30 -0.20
C ASP A 56 25.16 -11.71 -0.54
N ALA A 57 25.96 -12.44 -1.31
CA ALA A 57 25.63 -13.82 -1.71
C ALA A 57 25.56 -14.78 -0.54
N SER A 58 26.31 -14.57 0.56
CA SER A 58 26.23 -15.43 1.76
C SER A 58 24.90 -15.23 2.49
N ARG A 59 24.44 -14.00 2.58
CA ARG A 59 23.11 -13.66 3.13
C ARG A 59 21.98 -14.25 2.31
N ILE A 60 22.06 -14.17 0.99
CA ILE A 60 21.11 -14.84 0.10
C ILE A 60 21.05 -16.33 0.36
N ALA A 61 22.19 -16.99 0.52
CA ALA A 61 22.23 -18.43 0.80
C ALA A 61 21.57 -18.79 2.14
N ILE A 62 21.77 -17.97 3.18
CA ILE A 62 21.13 -18.13 4.49
C ILE A 62 19.60 -18.04 4.33
N TRP A 63 19.09 -16.99 3.65
CA TRP A 63 17.66 -16.81 3.50
C TRP A 63 17.00 -17.89 2.66
N LYS A 64 17.66 -18.38 1.60
CA LYS A 64 17.15 -19.50 0.82
C LYS A 64 17.04 -20.77 1.68
N ALA A 65 18.04 -21.09 2.49
CA ALA A 65 18.01 -22.26 3.37
C ALA A 65 16.90 -22.16 4.44
N ILE A 66 16.65 -20.96 5.00
CA ILE A 66 15.54 -20.74 5.94
C ILE A 66 14.20 -20.92 5.23
N ALA A 67 14.03 -20.33 4.05
CA ALA A 67 12.81 -20.44 3.26
C ALA A 67 12.52 -21.91 2.87
N ASP A 68 13.53 -22.64 2.40
CA ASP A 68 13.42 -24.08 2.08
C ASP A 68 12.99 -24.89 3.31
N THR A 69 13.52 -24.54 4.49
CA THR A 69 13.12 -25.18 5.74
C THR A 69 11.65 -24.94 6.07
N ILE A 70 11.16 -23.70 5.89
CA ILE A 70 9.76 -23.33 6.11
C ILE A 70 8.87 -24.09 5.12
N TRP A 71 9.20 -24.04 3.83
CA TRP A 71 8.42 -24.67 2.77
C TRP A 71 8.47 -26.19 2.81
N SER A 72 9.49 -26.79 3.45
CA SER A 72 9.51 -28.24 3.69
C SER A 72 8.41 -28.71 4.64
N VAL A 73 7.88 -27.83 5.48
CA VAL A 73 6.79 -28.09 6.42
C VAL A 73 5.44 -27.65 5.87
N ASN A 74 5.40 -26.43 5.31
CA ASN A 74 4.22 -25.88 4.68
C ASN A 74 4.62 -25.16 3.38
N PRO A 75 4.38 -25.76 2.20
CA PRO A 75 4.76 -25.17 0.91
C PRO A 75 4.10 -23.81 0.62
N ASP A 76 2.94 -23.55 1.24
CA ASP A 76 2.15 -22.31 1.04
C ASP A 76 2.48 -21.23 2.08
N ALA A 77 3.42 -21.49 3.00
CA ALA A 77 3.78 -20.54 4.05
C ALA A 77 4.42 -19.26 3.46
N TYR A 78 4.00 -18.11 3.97
CA TYR A 78 4.58 -16.84 3.61
C TYR A 78 5.96 -16.64 4.26
N VAL A 79 6.95 -16.26 3.45
CA VAL A 79 8.27 -15.83 3.93
C VAL A 79 8.44 -14.37 3.53
N ILE A 80 8.26 -13.47 4.49
CA ILE A 80 8.25 -12.02 4.28
C ILE A 80 9.52 -11.44 4.90
N LEU A 81 10.27 -10.65 4.14
CA LEU A 81 11.52 -10.05 4.58
C LEU A 81 11.40 -8.52 4.64
N GLU A 82 11.69 -7.95 5.80
CA GLU A 82 12.06 -6.54 5.88
C GLU A 82 13.55 -6.43 5.54
N HIS A 83 13.86 -6.23 4.25
CA HIS A 83 15.22 -6.42 3.77
C HIS A 83 15.98 -5.12 3.57
N PHE A 84 15.48 -4.23 2.73
CA PHE A 84 16.08 -2.92 2.45
C PHE A 84 17.57 -2.96 2.07
N ALA A 85 17.97 -3.97 1.31
CA ALA A 85 19.26 -4.07 0.69
C ALA A 85 19.22 -3.60 -0.78
N GLU A 86 20.31 -3.75 -1.50
CA GLU A 86 20.34 -3.46 -2.94
C GLU A 86 19.28 -4.26 -3.70
N ASN A 87 18.62 -3.59 -4.66
CA ASN A 87 17.57 -4.20 -5.45
C ASN A 87 18.01 -5.49 -6.17
N ALA A 88 19.29 -5.59 -6.52
CA ALA A 88 19.84 -6.81 -7.14
C ALA A 88 19.69 -8.03 -6.21
N GLU A 89 19.90 -7.85 -4.92
CA GLU A 89 19.74 -8.90 -3.90
C GLU A 89 18.25 -9.19 -3.66
N GLU A 90 17.45 -8.13 -3.46
CA GLU A 90 15.98 -8.25 -3.26
C GLU A 90 15.33 -8.99 -4.44
N LYS A 91 15.77 -8.70 -5.67
CA LYS A 91 15.32 -9.42 -6.88
C LYS A 91 15.59 -10.93 -6.79
N VAL A 92 16.77 -11.33 -6.34
CA VAL A 92 17.11 -12.76 -6.21
C VAL A 92 16.21 -13.45 -5.19
N LEU A 93 15.98 -12.80 -4.04
CA LEU A 93 15.13 -13.33 -2.97
C LEU A 93 13.66 -13.38 -3.40
N ALA A 94 13.17 -12.31 -4.03
CA ALA A 94 11.79 -12.22 -4.53
C ALA A 94 11.51 -13.26 -5.62
N ASN A 95 12.43 -13.42 -6.57
CA ASN A 95 12.29 -14.41 -7.64
C ASN A 95 12.46 -15.86 -7.15
N TYR A 96 13.00 -16.04 -5.95
CA TYR A 96 13.07 -17.35 -5.30
C TYR A 96 11.74 -17.75 -4.63
N GLY A 97 10.84 -16.79 -4.38
CA GLY A 97 9.52 -16.99 -3.78
C GLY A 97 9.26 -16.23 -2.49
N MET A 98 10.27 -15.55 -1.94
CA MET A 98 10.11 -14.74 -0.74
C MET A 98 9.44 -13.41 -1.07
N MET A 99 8.63 -12.87 -0.16
CA MET A 99 8.03 -11.56 -0.27
C MET A 99 8.90 -10.51 0.40
N ILE A 100 9.09 -9.37 -0.25
CA ILE A 100 9.94 -8.29 0.23
C ILE A 100 9.10 -7.06 0.55
N TRP A 101 9.31 -6.45 1.71
CA TRP A 101 8.72 -5.17 2.05
C TRP A 101 9.27 -4.05 1.17
N GLY A 102 8.36 -3.24 0.64
CA GLY A 102 8.66 -2.11 -0.22
C GLY A 102 8.14 -0.81 0.37
N LYS A 103 8.98 -0.13 1.14
CA LYS A 103 8.68 1.19 1.70
C LYS A 103 8.41 2.21 0.58
N MET A 104 7.27 2.88 0.65
CA MET A 104 6.84 3.97 -0.24
C MET A 104 6.23 5.14 0.53
N SER A 105 6.47 5.20 1.84
CA SER A 105 5.84 6.17 2.74
C SER A 105 6.14 7.61 2.36
N ASP A 106 7.39 7.91 2.02
CA ASP A 106 7.82 9.26 1.68
C ASP A 106 7.19 9.76 0.37
N GLU A 107 7.14 8.92 -0.66
CA GLU A 107 6.57 9.24 -1.95
C GLU A 107 5.06 9.49 -1.85
N TYR A 108 4.34 8.60 -1.17
CA TYR A 108 2.90 8.79 -0.97
C TYR A 108 2.58 9.96 -0.06
N ALA A 109 3.32 10.17 1.03
CA ALA A 109 3.13 11.31 1.92
C ALA A 109 3.38 12.63 1.21
N ASN A 110 4.47 12.75 0.44
CA ASN A 110 4.78 13.96 -0.33
C ASN A 110 3.72 14.25 -1.39
N ALA A 111 3.27 13.25 -2.13
CA ALA A 111 2.18 13.41 -3.09
C ALA A 111 0.88 13.81 -2.38
N ALA A 112 0.53 13.15 -1.27
CA ALA A 112 -0.68 13.46 -0.53
C ALA A 112 -0.65 14.86 0.10
N LYS A 113 0.51 15.36 0.52
CA LYS A 113 0.68 16.76 0.97
C LYS A 113 0.46 17.78 -0.16
N GLY A 114 0.57 17.38 -1.44
CA GLY A 114 0.49 18.29 -2.57
C GLY A 114 1.69 19.23 -2.70
N SER A 115 2.84 18.83 -2.20
CA SER A 115 4.00 19.71 -2.05
C SER A 115 5.04 19.57 -3.16
N SER A 116 5.00 18.54 -4.00
CA SER A 116 6.01 18.30 -5.02
C SER A 116 5.45 17.55 -6.23
N ALA A 117 5.84 17.99 -7.43
CA ALA A 117 5.58 17.28 -8.68
C ALA A 117 6.51 16.09 -8.92
N SER A 118 7.62 15.99 -8.16
CA SER A 118 8.64 14.96 -8.36
C SER A 118 8.30 13.59 -7.77
N ASN A 119 7.13 13.47 -7.13
CA ASN A 119 6.70 12.21 -6.53
C ASN A 119 6.46 11.14 -7.59
N ASN A 120 7.11 10.00 -7.39
CA ASN A 120 7.08 8.90 -8.33
C ASN A 120 6.78 7.58 -7.61
N PHE A 121 5.65 6.94 -7.93
CA PHE A 121 5.26 5.68 -7.32
C PHE A 121 5.74 4.43 -8.10
N ASN A 122 6.54 4.58 -9.15
CA ASN A 122 6.97 3.44 -9.95
C ASN A 122 7.67 2.37 -9.10
N TRP A 123 8.41 2.77 -8.05
CA TRP A 123 9.12 1.84 -7.18
C TRP A 123 8.20 0.96 -6.32
N ALA A 124 6.89 1.25 -6.27
CA ALA A 124 5.87 0.38 -5.70
C ALA A 124 5.51 -0.83 -6.60
N SER A 125 6.10 -0.91 -7.80
CA SER A 125 5.87 -1.99 -8.76
C SER A 125 7.04 -2.94 -8.84
N TYR A 126 6.79 -4.23 -8.68
CA TYR A 126 7.80 -5.28 -8.87
C TYR A 126 8.43 -5.24 -10.26
N LYS A 127 7.65 -4.89 -11.31
CA LYS A 127 8.18 -4.74 -12.67
C LYS A 127 9.16 -3.58 -12.80
N ALA A 128 8.89 -2.44 -12.17
CA ALA A 128 9.82 -1.32 -12.17
C ALA A 128 11.11 -1.65 -11.45
N ARG A 129 11.09 -2.56 -10.49
CA ARG A 129 12.26 -3.14 -9.83
C ARG A 129 12.96 -4.21 -10.68
N GLY A 130 12.37 -4.61 -11.81
CA GLY A 130 12.88 -5.65 -12.69
C GLY A 130 12.74 -7.06 -12.15
N TRP A 131 11.78 -7.30 -11.24
CA TRP A 131 11.48 -8.61 -10.69
C TRP A 131 10.51 -9.38 -11.60
N ASN A 132 10.56 -10.71 -11.56
CA ASN A 132 9.70 -11.55 -12.38
C ASN A 132 8.34 -11.78 -11.70
N GLU A 133 8.37 -11.93 -10.36
CA GLU A 133 7.20 -12.29 -9.57
C GLU A 133 6.68 -11.09 -8.77
N PRO A 134 5.36 -10.99 -8.53
CA PRO A 134 4.74 -9.88 -7.82
C PRO A 134 4.95 -9.95 -6.30
N ASN A 135 6.14 -10.31 -5.85
CA ASN A 135 6.49 -10.56 -4.45
C ASN A 135 6.93 -9.30 -3.68
N LEU A 136 6.52 -8.12 -4.16
CA LEU A 136 6.74 -6.83 -3.51
C LEU A 136 5.52 -6.45 -2.68
N ILE A 137 5.63 -6.48 -1.34
CA ILE A 137 4.62 -5.94 -0.44
C ILE A 137 4.87 -4.44 -0.28
N SER A 138 4.27 -3.62 -1.14
CA SER A 138 4.40 -2.18 -0.99
C SER A 138 3.50 -1.65 0.13
N TYR A 139 3.95 -0.58 0.80
CA TYR A 139 3.18 0.05 1.86
C TYR A 139 3.42 1.56 1.95
N MET A 140 2.44 2.26 2.47
CA MET A 140 2.46 3.70 2.69
C MET A 140 2.79 4.07 4.14
N GLU A 141 2.47 3.18 5.07
CA GLU A 141 2.62 3.35 6.52
C GLU A 141 3.01 2.03 7.15
N SER A 142 3.78 2.08 8.23
CA SER A 142 4.09 0.94 9.08
C SER A 142 4.26 1.38 10.54
N HIS A 143 4.77 0.50 11.41
CA HIS A 143 5.15 0.84 12.77
C HIS A 143 6.37 1.76 12.84
N ASP A 144 7.13 1.89 11.75
CA ASP A 144 8.38 2.68 11.68
C ASP A 144 8.24 4.00 10.92
N GLU A 145 7.18 4.22 10.17
CA GLU A 145 6.96 5.44 9.40
C GLU A 145 5.90 6.34 10.03
N GLU A 146 6.02 7.66 9.75
CA GLU A 146 5.02 8.63 10.17
C GLU A 146 3.71 8.41 9.39
N ARG A 147 2.60 8.79 10.02
CA ARG A 147 1.24 8.65 9.46
C ARG A 147 1.00 9.67 8.37
N ILE A 148 0.50 9.22 7.21
CA ILE A 148 0.21 10.12 6.08
C ILE A 148 -0.77 11.21 6.48
N MET A 149 -1.84 10.86 7.18
CA MET A 149 -2.83 11.84 7.63
C MET A 149 -2.21 12.89 8.54
N TYR A 150 -1.36 12.49 9.51
CA TYR A 150 -0.62 13.41 10.36
C TYR A 150 0.26 14.36 9.55
N LEU A 151 1.02 13.84 8.59
CA LEU A 151 1.88 14.65 7.73
C LEU A 151 1.10 15.65 6.87
N ILE A 152 -0.05 15.25 6.33
CA ILE A 152 -0.90 16.16 5.54
C ILE A 152 -1.40 17.30 6.43
N LEU A 153 -1.92 17.01 7.61
CA LEU A 153 -2.44 18.03 8.54
C LEU A 153 -1.35 18.99 9.00
N LYS A 154 -0.14 18.50 9.23
CA LYS A 154 1.00 19.29 9.71
C LYS A 154 1.67 20.09 8.59
N GLU A 155 1.91 19.48 7.44
CA GLU A 155 2.81 19.98 6.39
C GLU A 155 2.14 20.17 5.03
N GLY A 156 0.86 19.88 4.91
CA GLY A 156 0.14 19.95 3.65
C GLY A 156 0.17 21.33 3.01
N SER A 157 0.04 21.39 1.71
CA SER A 157 0.11 22.62 0.90
C SER A 157 -1.01 23.58 1.24
N LEU A 158 -0.69 24.86 1.33
CA LEU A 158 -1.61 26.00 1.47
C LEU A 158 -1.62 26.89 0.22
N ALA A 159 -0.96 26.45 -0.86
CA ALA A 159 -0.77 27.24 -2.07
C ALA A 159 -2.09 27.60 -2.78
N ASN A 160 -3.12 26.75 -2.67
CA ASN A 160 -4.44 27.04 -3.15
C ASN A 160 -5.39 27.38 -1.98
N PRO A 161 -5.80 28.64 -1.78
CA PRO A 161 -6.70 29.02 -0.70
C PRO A 161 -8.05 28.31 -0.71
N ALA A 162 -8.54 27.91 -1.89
CA ALA A 162 -9.80 27.17 -2.06
C ALA A 162 -9.65 25.65 -1.86
N TYR A 163 -8.41 25.13 -1.80
CA TYR A 163 -8.12 23.71 -1.60
C TYR A 163 -6.93 23.51 -0.66
N ARG A 164 -7.15 23.83 0.61
CA ARG A 164 -6.12 23.77 1.66
C ARG A 164 -5.97 22.34 2.13
N THR A 165 -4.86 21.67 1.81
CA THR A 165 -4.72 20.24 2.12
C THR A 165 -4.66 19.94 3.62
N ARG A 166 -4.39 20.94 4.48
CA ARG A 166 -4.47 20.81 5.95
C ARG A 166 -5.89 20.79 6.51
N ASP A 167 -6.91 21.08 5.69
CA ASP A 167 -8.29 20.85 6.09
C ASP A 167 -8.55 19.35 6.21
N THR A 168 -9.18 18.93 7.33
CA THR A 168 -9.39 17.50 7.61
C THR A 168 -10.18 16.78 6.53
N THR A 169 -11.19 17.44 5.94
CA THR A 169 -12.00 16.86 4.86
C THR A 169 -11.16 16.63 3.62
N ILE A 170 -10.39 17.65 3.23
CA ILE A 170 -9.49 17.58 2.07
C ILE A 170 -8.37 16.57 2.34
N ALA A 171 -7.78 16.57 3.53
CA ALA A 171 -6.74 15.62 3.92
C ALA A 171 -7.22 14.16 3.78
N LEU A 172 -8.43 13.84 4.26
CA LEU A 172 -9.02 12.51 4.11
C LEU A 172 -9.28 12.14 2.64
N GLN A 173 -9.72 13.08 1.80
CA GLN A 173 -9.86 12.86 0.36
C GLN A 173 -8.51 12.57 -0.31
N ARG A 174 -7.44 13.24 0.13
CA ARG A 174 -6.08 12.99 -0.37
C ARG A 174 -5.54 11.63 0.08
N VAL A 175 -5.90 11.18 1.28
CA VAL A 175 -5.61 9.80 1.73
C VAL A 175 -6.39 8.79 0.87
N GLN A 176 -7.64 9.08 0.46
CA GLN A 176 -8.38 8.23 -0.49
C GLN A 176 -7.66 8.13 -1.84
N LEU A 177 -7.23 9.26 -2.41
CA LEU A 177 -6.47 9.31 -3.66
C LEU A 177 -5.16 8.50 -3.56
N ALA A 178 -4.40 8.64 -2.46
CA ALA A 178 -3.18 7.87 -2.23
C ALA A 178 -3.47 6.36 -2.17
N ASN A 179 -4.51 5.96 -1.43
CA ASN A 179 -4.95 4.57 -1.33
C ASN A 179 -5.41 4.00 -2.68
N LEU A 180 -6.10 4.79 -3.52
CA LEU A 180 -6.46 4.37 -4.86
C LEU A 180 -5.22 3.88 -5.63
N PHE A 181 -4.21 4.71 -5.75
CA PHE A 181 -2.99 4.34 -6.48
C PHE A 181 -2.23 3.21 -5.80
N HIS A 182 -2.20 3.18 -4.47
CA HIS A 182 -1.58 2.11 -3.71
C HIS A 182 -2.22 0.75 -4.04
N TYR A 183 -3.56 0.66 -3.98
CA TYR A 183 -4.26 -0.60 -4.23
C TYR A 183 -4.32 -0.98 -5.72
N MET A 184 -4.28 -0.03 -6.64
CA MET A 184 -4.42 -0.32 -8.07
C MET A 184 -3.11 -0.76 -8.75
N ILE A 185 -1.94 -0.54 -8.15
CA ILE A 185 -0.68 -1.14 -8.62
C ILE A 185 -0.71 -2.64 -8.31
N PRO A 186 -0.47 -3.55 -9.29
CA PRO A 186 -0.44 -5.00 -9.04
C PRO A 186 0.59 -5.44 -8.00
N GLY A 187 0.29 -6.51 -7.28
CA GLY A 187 1.09 -7.10 -6.21
C GLY A 187 0.46 -6.92 -4.81
N PRO A 188 0.97 -7.63 -3.79
CA PRO A 188 0.46 -7.57 -2.42
C PRO A 188 0.67 -6.19 -1.79
N LYS A 189 -0.18 -5.87 -0.80
CA LYS A 189 -0.19 -4.58 -0.13
C LYS A 189 -0.27 -4.77 1.37
N MET A 190 0.36 -3.87 2.11
CA MET A 190 0.17 -3.77 3.54
C MET A 190 -0.64 -2.51 3.87
N LEU A 191 -1.66 -2.67 4.69
CA LEU A 191 -2.39 -1.60 5.34
C LEU A 191 -2.01 -1.58 6.82
N TRP A 192 -1.49 -0.45 7.28
CA TRP A 192 -1.16 -0.30 8.68
C TRP A 192 -2.39 0.07 9.52
N GLN A 193 -2.37 -0.33 10.77
CA GLN A 193 -3.43 -0.15 11.77
C GLN A 193 -4.02 1.27 11.75
N PHE A 194 -5.35 1.37 11.65
CA PHE A 194 -6.13 2.60 11.54
C PHE A 194 -5.82 3.49 10.32
N GLY A 195 -4.95 3.08 9.40
CA GLY A 195 -4.71 3.81 8.14
C GLY A 195 -6.00 3.94 7.32
N GLU A 196 -6.90 2.94 7.40
CA GLU A 196 -8.21 2.96 6.76
C GLU A 196 -9.18 4.01 7.34
N LEU A 197 -8.85 4.56 8.51
CA LEU A 197 -9.62 5.63 9.14
C LEU A 197 -8.86 6.97 9.14
N GLY A 198 -7.70 7.02 8.48
CA GLY A 198 -6.86 8.21 8.44
C GLY A 198 -6.28 8.55 9.81
N TYR A 199 -5.54 7.62 10.41
CA TYR A 199 -4.92 7.82 11.72
C TYR A 199 -3.96 9.00 11.70
N ASP A 200 -4.20 9.98 12.59
CA ASP A 200 -3.52 11.28 12.60
C ASP A 200 -2.68 11.54 13.87
N ILE A 201 -2.38 10.49 14.62
CA ILE A 201 -1.48 10.57 15.76
C ILE A 201 -0.06 10.26 15.30
N SER A 202 0.89 11.17 15.60
CA SER A 202 2.29 11.00 15.24
C SER A 202 2.89 9.72 15.79
N ILE A 203 3.82 9.16 15.03
CA ILE A 203 4.65 8.03 15.50
C ILE A 203 5.47 8.40 16.74
N ASP A 204 5.76 9.68 16.94
CA ASP A 204 6.51 10.16 18.10
C ASP A 204 5.63 10.45 19.33
N PHE A 205 4.29 10.30 19.19
CA PHE A 205 3.40 10.43 20.36
C PHE A 205 3.79 9.38 21.41
N ASN A 206 3.97 9.84 22.65
CA ASN A 206 4.43 9.00 23.77
C ASN A 206 5.80 8.34 23.51
N GLY A 207 6.66 9.02 22.73
CA GLY A 207 7.92 8.47 22.23
C GLY A 207 7.74 7.49 21.08
N ARG A 208 8.79 7.30 20.26
CA ARG A 208 8.73 6.50 19.03
C ARG A 208 8.25 5.06 19.26
N THR A 209 8.70 4.43 20.32
CA THR A 209 8.34 3.05 20.69
C THR A 209 7.21 2.97 21.70
N GLY A 210 6.67 4.11 22.14
CA GLY A 210 5.59 4.17 23.10
C GLY A 210 4.24 3.78 22.48
N GLU A 211 3.32 3.35 23.34
CA GLU A 211 1.97 2.96 22.95
C GLU A 211 1.22 4.12 22.28
N LYS A 212 0.56 3.82 21.17
CA LYS A 212 -0.27 4.78 20.43
C LYS A 212 -1.74 4.62 20.80
N PRO A 213 -2.51 5.73 20.92
CA PRO A 213 -3.92 5.67 21.30
C PRO A 213 -4.74 4.86 20.31
N ILE A 214 -5.59 3.99 20.84
CA ILE A 214 -6.62 3.28 20.06
C ILE A 214 -7.75 4.26 19.73
N LYS A 215 -8.13 4.33 18.44
CA LYS A 215 -9.06 5.36 17.92
C LYS A 215 -10.32 4.76 17.27
N TRP A 216 -10.98 3.82 17.92
CA TRP A 216 -12.26 3.27 17.43
C TRP A 216 -13.34 4.34 17.27
N ASN A 217 -13.30 5.42 18.05
CA ASN A 217 -14.21 6.55 17.92
C ASN A 217 -14.10 7.29 16.57
N TYR A 218 -13.04 7.07 15.78
CA TYR A 218 -12.94 7.58 14.40
C TYR A 218 -14.06 7.05 13.50
N THR A 219 -14.62 5.89 13.81
CA THR A 219 -15.77 5.34 13.10
C THR A 219 -17.05 6.18 13.26
N GLN A 220 -17.09 7.12 14.21
CA GLN A 220 -18.21 8.04 14.38
C GLN A 220 -18.18 9.21 13.38
N ASP A 221 -17.00 9.56 12.84
CA ASP A 221 -16.86 10.56 11.79
C ASP A 221 -17.19 9.98 10.41
N TYR A 222 -18.23 10.52 9.75
CA TYR A 222 -18.68 10.03 8.43
C TYR A 222 -17.58 10.13 7.37
N ARG A 223 -16.71 11.14 7.42
CA ARG A 223 -15.61 11.35 6.46
C ARG A 223 -14.58 10.23 6.55
N ARG A 224 -14.28 9.78 7.77
CA ARG A 224 -13.39 8.65 8.04
C ARG A 224 -14.04 7.32 7.65
N ARG A 225 -15.36 7.17 7.89
CA ARG A 225 -16.11 6.01 7.35
C ARG A 225 -16.09 5.98 5.82
N THR A 226 -16.23 7.14 5.17
CA THR A 226 -16.11 7.22 3.72
C THR A 226 -14.74 6.76 3.24
N LEU A 227 -13.64 7.17 3.87
CA LEU A 227 -12.29 6.67 3.57
C LEU A 227 -12.22 5.15 3.71
N LYS A 228 -12.69 4.60 4.85
CA LYS A 228 -12.73 3.15 5.07
C LYS A 228 -13.54 2.43 3.99
N ASN A 229 -14.70 2.98 3.62
CA ASN A 229 -15.57 2.36 2.62
C ASN A 229 -14.92 2.39 1.22
N VAL A 230 -14.21 3.47 0.86
CA VAL A 230 -13.43 3.54 -0.37
C VAL A 230 -12.35 2.46 -0.37
N ILE A 231 -11.56 2.34 0.69
CA ILE A 231 -10.51 1.31 0.80
C ILE A 231 -11.10 -0.10 0.72
N SER A 232 -12.20 -0.36 1.46
CA SER A 232 -12.90 -1.64 1.40
C SER A 232 -13.39 -1.97 -0.01
N SER A 233 -13.88 -0.98 -0.73
CA SER A 233 -14.33 -1.15 -2.13
C SER A 233 -13.17 -1.48 -3.06
N LEU A 234 -12.01 -0.84 -2.89
CA LEU A 234 -10.80 -1.13 -3.66
C LEU A 234 -10.29 -2.55 -3.40
N ILE A 235 -10.30 -2.99 -2.14
CA ILE A 235 -9.89 -4.36 -1.76
C ILE A 235 -10.86 -5.38 -2.38
N LYS A 236 -12.16 -5.18 -2.24
CA LYS A 236 -13.20 -6.05 -2.84
C LYS A 236 -13.07 -6.11 -4.36
N LEU A 237 -12.87 -4.96 -5.00
CA LEU A 237 -12.67 -4.86 -6.46
C LEU A 237 -11.48 -5.73 -6.89
N ARG A 238 -10.34 -5.64 -6.19
CA ARG A 238 -9.16 -6.46 -6.46
C ARG A 238 -9.41 -7.96 -6.27
N GLN A 239 -10.16 -8.34 -5.26
CA GLN A 239 -10.46 -9.75 -4.95
C GLN A 239 -11.47 -10.37 -5.93
N SER A 240 -12.33 -9.54 -6.53
CA SER A 240 -13.44 -10.00 -7.36
C SER A 240 -13.10 -10.11 -8.85
N HIS A 241 -11.98 -9.53 -9.32
CA HIS A 241 -11.66 -9.46 -10.74
C HIS A 241 -10.19 -9.76 -11.04
N ASN A 242 -9.95 -10.69 -11.95
CA ASN A 242 -8.61 -11.16 -12.34
C ASN A 242 -7.72 -10.06 -12.91
N VAL A 243 -8.29 -9.00 -13.50
CA VAL A 243 -7.53 -7.88 -14.06
C VAL A 243 -6.57 -7.24 -13.06
N PHE A 244 -6.88 -7.28 -11.76
CA PHE A 244 -6.01 -6.71 -10.71
C PHE A 244 -4.81 -7.61 -10.33
N SER A 245 -4.80 -8.84 -10.84
CA SER A 245 -3.66 -9.78 -10.75
C SER A 245 -2.92 -9.92 -12.08
N THR A 246 -3.27 -9.08 -13.07
CA THR A 246 -2.66 -9.14 -14.40
C THR A 246 -1.17 -8.80 -14.36
N THR A 247 -0.42 -9.42 -15.25
CA THR A 247 0.94 -9.00 -15.59
C THR A 247 1.00 -8.04 -16.78
N ASP A 248 -0.11 -7.79 -17.47
CA ASP A 248 -0.21 -6.82 -18.56
C ASP A 248 -0.73 -5.48 -18.04
N PHE A 249 0.20 -4.60 -17.65
CA PHE A 249 -0.14 -3.27 -17.15
C PHE A 249 0.91 -2.22 -17.50
N THR A 250 0.48 -0.97 -17.56
CA THR A 250 1.34 0.19 -17.73
C THR A 250 1.11 1.21 -16.62
N LEU A 251 2.21 1.87 -16.23
CA LEU A 251 2.23 2.84 -15.14
C LEU A 251 2.81 4.16 -15.64
N SER A 252 2.12 5.27 -15.35
CA SER A 252 2.62 6.64 -15.48
C SER A 252 2.41 7.32 -14.12
N LEU A 253 3.38 7.17 -13.23
CA LEU A 253 3.23 7.47 -11.80
C LEU A 253 4.14 8.60 -11.32
N SER A 254 4.77 9.33 -12.24
CA SER A 254 5.52 10.57 -11.96
C SER A 254 4.64 11.81 -12.17
N GLY A 255 5.02 12.94 -11.57
CA GLY A 255 4.28 14.20 -11.70
C GLY A 255 2.98 14.21 -10.88
N TYR A 256 2.18 15.24 -11.10
CA TYR A 256 0.92 15.43 -10.36
C TYR A 256 -0.20 14.56 -10.91
N GLN A 257 -0.38 14.52 -12.24
CA GLN A 257 -1.37 13.65 -12.87
C GLN A 257 -0.77 12.27 -13.07
N LYS A 258 -1.41 11.27 -12.50
CA LYS A 258 -0.93 9.89 -12.52
C LYS A 258 -1.94 8.97 -13.18
N LYS A 259 -1.44 7.89 -13.79
CA LYS A 259 -2.24 6.91 -14.50
C LYS A 259 -1.75 5.49 -14.26
N ILE A 260 -2.72 4.55 -14.15
CA ILE A 260 -2.50 3.10 -14.21
C ILE A 260 -3.44 2.53 -15.26
N GLN A 261 -2.95 1.69 -16.13
CA GLN A 261 -3.77 0.88 -17.03
C GLN A 261 -3.49 -0.59 -16.77
N LEU A 262 -4.55 -1.37 -16.57
CA LEU A 262 -4.50 -2.81 -16.39
C LEU A 262 -5.29 -3.47 -17.52
N ASN A 263 -4.69 -4.46 -18.18
CA ASN A 263 -5.32 -5.17 -19.28
C ASN A 263 -5.54 -6.65 -18.90
N HIS A 264 -6.74 -7.15 -19.17
CA HIS A 264 -7.09 -8.55 -19.01
C HIS A 264 -8.18 -8.89 -20.05
N PRO A 265 -8.29 -10.13 -20.56
CA PRO A 265 -9.35 -10.50 -21.51
C PRO A 265 -10.76 -10.16 -21.04
N ASP A 266 -11.03 -10.27 -19.72
CA ASP A 266 -12.36 -10.01 -19.17
C ASP A 266 -12.67 -8.52 -19.04
N MET A 267 -11.68 -7.66 -18.83
CA MET A 267 -11.87 -6.24 -18.55
C MET A 267 -10.57 -5.46 -18.68
N THR A 268 -10.68 -4.22 -19.14
CA THR A 268 -9.61 -3.21 -19.03
C THR A 268 -9.97 -2.17 -17.99
N VAL A 269 -8.99 -1.81 -17.17
CA VAL A 269 -9.12 -0.78 -16.13
C VAL A 269 -8.18 0.37 -16.41
N LEU A 270 -8.69 1.58 -16.31
CA LEU A 270 -7.92 2.82 -16.41
C LEU A 270 -8.14 3.65 -15.15
N VAL A 271 -7.07 3.87 -14.39
CA VAL A 271 -7.08 4.67 -13.17
C VAL A 271 -6.38 5.98 -13.45
N ILE A 272 -6.99 7.09 -13.08
CA ILE A 272 -6.41 8.42 -13.20
C ILE A 272 -6.62 9.22 -11.91
N GLY A 273 -5.71 10.14 -11.63
CA GLY A 273 -5.84 11.02 -10.47
C GLY A 273 -4.91 12.22 -10.53
N ASN A 274 -5.34 13.29 -9.86
CA ASN A 274 -4.62 14.55 -9.77
C ASN A 274 -4.13 14.81 -8.36
N PHE A 275 -2.84 14.70 -8.13
CA PHE A 275 -2.17 15.00 -6.85
C PHE A 275 -1.82 16.50 -6.71
N ASP A 276 -2.06 17.34 -7.74
CA ASP A 276 -1.90 18.77 -7.59
C ASP A 276 -2.97 19.36 -6.66
N VAL A 277 -2.68 20.53 -6.13
CA VAL A 277 -3.64 21.36 -5.40
C VAL A 277 -4.40 22.32 -6.32
N PHE A 278 -4.11 22.28 -7.61
CA PHE A 278 -4.81 23.01 -8.67
C PHE A 278 -5.48 22.05 -9.66
N PRO A 279 -6.52 22.50 -10.40
CA PRO A 279 -7.08 21.72 -11.49
C PRO A 279 -6.00 21.40 -12.54
N GLY A 280 -6.09 20.24 -13.16
CA GLY A 280 -5.18 19.83 -14.21
C GLY A 280 -5.90 19.05 -15.30
N SER A 281 -5.32 19.06 -16.49
CA SER A 281 -5.79 18.29 -17.63
C SER A 281 -4.78 17.21 -17.97
N MET A 282 -5.27 16.03 -18.35
CA MET A 282 -4.43 14.95 -18.85
C MET A 282 -5.11 14.22 -20.01
N VAL A 283 -4.33 13.67 -20.91
CA VAL A 283 -4.80 12.67 -21.88
C VAL A 283 -4.63 11.29 -21.27
N PRO A 284 -5.69 10.62 -20.80
CA PRO A 284 -5.58 9.32 -20.17
C PRO A 284 -5.09 8.24 -21.12
N GLY A 285 -5.32 8.42 -22.43
CA GLY A 285 -5.06 7.42 -23.45
C GLY A 285 -5.93 6.20 -23.24
N PHE A 286 -7.24 6.38 -23.33
CA PHE A 286 -8.17 5.26 -23.27
C PHE A 286 -7.76 4.18 -24.27
N PRO A 287 -7.73 2.90 -23.90
CA PRO A 287 -7.32 1.81 -24.81
C PRO A 287 -8.18 1.68 -26.07
N SER A 288 -9.42 2.14 -26.04
CA SER A 288 -10.33 2.17 -27.16
C SER A 288 -11.32 3.30 -27.06
N ALA A 289 -11.83 3.78 -28.22
CA ALA A 289 -13.04 4.58 -28.28
C ALA A 289 -14.25 3.75 -27.82
N GLY A 290 -15.32 4.40 -27.44
CA GLY A 290 -16.55 3.76 -26.99
C GLY A 290 -16.95 4.14 -25.58
N LYS A 291 -17.76 3.32 -24.95
CA LYS A 291 -18.33 3.60 -23.64
C LYS A 291 -17.45 3.06 -22.51
N TRP A 292 -17.13 3.94 -21.56
CA TRP A 292 -16.38 3.62 -20.35
C TRP A 292 -17.20 3.98 -19.13
N PHE A 293 -17.11 3.18 -18.07
CA PHE A 293 -17.89 3.31 -16.86
C PHE A 293 -17.01 3.72 -15.69
N GLU A 294 -17.41 4.77 -14.97
CA GLU A 294 -16.73 5.21 -13.74
C GLU A 294 -17.24 4.40 -12.56
N TYR A 295 -16.33 3.77 -11.83
CA TYR A 295 -16.64 2.77 -10.81
C TYR A 295 -17.36 3.37 -9.59
N PHE A 296 -16.93 4.53 -9.09
CA PHE A 296 -17.48 5.10 -7.86
C PHE A 296 -18.82 5.81 -8.08
N THR A 297 -19.02 6.45 -9.19
CA THR A 297 -20.28 7.15 -9.48
C THR A 297 -21.31 6.26 -10.18
N GLY A 298 -20.85 5.22 -10.89
CA GLY A 298 -21.67 4.40 -11.76
C GLY A 298 -22.03 5.07 -13.10
N ASP A 299 -21.53 6.29 -13.32
CA ASP A 299 -21.73 7.05 -14.57
C ASP A 299 -20.96 6.42 -15.72
N SER A 300 -21.20 6.92 -16.91
CA SER A 300 -20.45 6.51 -18.10
C SER A 300 -20.10 7.70 -18.95
N ILE A 301 -18.95 7.60 -19.62
CA ILE A 301 -18.51 8.55 -20.62
C ILE A 301 -18.42 7.86 -21.99
N SER A 302 -18.66 8.63 -23.05
CA SER A 302 -18.41 8.19 -24.43
C SER A 302 -17.10 8.80 -24.88
N VAL A 303 -16.08 7.97 -25.06
CA VAL A 303 -14.76 8.36 -25.55
C VAL A 303 -14.82 8.35 -27.08
N ALA A 304 -14.73 9.52 -27.69
CA ALA A 304 -14.74 9.66 -29.15
C ALA A 304 -13.34 9.38 -29.73
N SER A 305 -12.30 9.87 -29.04
CA SER A 305 -10.90 9.66 -29.39
C SER A 305 -10.09 9.21 -28.18
N VAL A 306 -9.16 8.29 -28.38
CA VAL A 306 -8.21 7.85 -27.34
C VAL A 306 -7.30 8.99 -26.87
N SER A 307 -7.23 10.07 -27.63
CA SER A 307 -6.48 11.30 -27.29
C SER A 307 -7.33 12.37 -26.59
N ASP A 308 -8.60 12.07 -26.27
CA ASP A 308 -9.44 13.04 -25.57
C ASP A 308 -8.85 13.36 -24.19
N ALA A 309 -8.76 14.65 -23.88
CA ALA A 309 -8.30 15.11 -22.58
C ALA A 309 -9.42 15.02 -21.54
N VAL A 310 -9.03 14.76 -20.30
CA VAL A 310 -9.92 14.73 -19.13
C VAL A 310 -9.44 15.76 -18.13
N GLU A 311 -10.35 16.64 -17.72
CA GLU A 311 -10.11 17.60 -16.65
C GLU A 311 -10.30 16.93 -15.30
N LEU A 312 -9.38 17.18 -14.39
CA LEU A 312 -9.41 16.68 -13.01
C LEU A 312 -9.29 17.86 -12.03
N LYS A 313 -10.22 17.96 -11.10
CA LYS A 313 -10.13 18.88 -9.97
C LYS A 313 -8.96 18.53 -9.06
N PRO A 314 -8.54 19.44 -8.16
CA PRO A 314 -7.53 19.11 -7.14
C PRO A 314 -7.97 17.89 -6.32
N GLY A 315 -7.09 16.89 -6.20
CA GLY A 315 -7.36 15.66 -5.45
C GLY A 315 -8.38 14.71 -6.07
N GLU A 316 -8.88 15.00 -7.27
CA GLU A 316 -9.84 14.14 -7.95
C GLU A 316 -9.18 12.87 -8.49
N TYR A 317 -9.93 11.76 -8.44
CA TYR A 317 -9.51 10.46 -8.96
C TYR A 317 -10.69 9.72 -9.57
N ARG A 318 -10.42 8.84 -10.53
CA ARG A 318 -11.43 8.02 -11.20
C ARG A 318 -10.88 6.64 -11.56
N ILE A 319 -11.75 5.63 -11.52
CA ILE A 319 -11.52 4.30 -12.08
C ILE A 319 -12.49 4.09 -13.23
N TYR A 320 -11.97 4.00 -14.43
CA TYR A 320 -12.76 3.67 -15.61
C TYR A 320 -12.57 2.19 -15.98
N THR A 321 -13.67 1.54 -16.35
CA THR A 321 -13.69 0.18 -16.85
C THR A 321 -14.50 0.09 -18.14
N ASN A 322 -14.09 -0.76 -19.07
CA ASN A 322 -14.85 -1.01 -20.31
C ASN A 322 -16.05 -1.94 -20.11
N VAL A 323 -16.16 -2.56 -18.92
CA VAL A 323 -17.32 -3.36 -18.48
C VAL A 323 -18.00 -2.63 -17.32
N ARG A 324 -19.33 -2.56 -17.33
CA ARG A 324 -20.07 -1.94 -16.22
C ARG A 324 -19.96 -2.80 -14.96
N LEU A 325 -19.46 -2.20 -13.90
CA LEU A 325 -19.39 -2.81 -12.57
C LEU A 325 -20.51 -2.25 -11.67
N THR A 326 -20.83 -2.99 -10.62
CA THR A 326 -21.74 -2.49 -9.58
C THR A 326 -21.04 -1.37 -8.81
N LYS A 327 -21.73 -0.23 -8.73
CA LYS A 327 -21.27 0.93 -7.96
C LYS A 327 -21.13 0.56 -6.48
N PRO A 328 -19.99 0.90 -5.83
CA PRO A 328 -19.83 0.66 -4.41
C PRO A 328 -20.58 1.69 -3.54
N GLU A 329 -21.04 1.28 -2.38
CA GLU A 329 -21.62 2.17 -1.38
C GLU A 329 -20.53 2.77 -0.51
N THR A 330 -19.92 3.85 -0.96
CA THR A 330 -18.80 4.50 -0.26
C THR A 330 -19.21 5.70 0.59
N GLY A 331 -20.33 6.33 0.30
CA GLY A 331 -20.71 7.64 0.84
C GLY A 331 -20.01 8.81 0.16
N LEU A 332 -19.31 8.59 -0.95
CA LEU A 332 -18.79 9.67 -1.79
C LEU A 332 -19.94 10.50 -2.40
N GLY A 333 -19.79 11.81 -2.39
CA GLY A 333 -20.79 12.74 -2.98
C GLY A 333 -22.00 13.04 -2.08
N ILE A 334 -22.08 12.51 -0.87
CA ILE A 334 -23.05 12.95 0.13
C ILE A 334 -22.52 14.25 0.73
N GLY A 335 -23.14 15.38 0.40
CA GLY A 335 -22.80 16.68 0.96
C GLY A 335 -23.03 16.73 2.48
N GLU A 336 -22.53 17.80 3.12
CA GLU A 336 -22.58 18.03 4.58
C GLU A 336 -23.99 18.05 5.22
N THR A 337 -25.07 17.91 4.44
CA THR A 337 -26.46 17.95 4.88
C THR A 337 -27.10 16.56 5.03
N GLY A 338 -26.32 15.49 4.98
CA GLY A 338 -26.83 14.13 5.04
C GLY A 338 -27.25 13.69 6.43
N GLU A 339 -28.38 14.15 6.96
CA GLU A 339 -29.23 13.34 7.82
C GLU A 339 -29.79 12.18 7.00
N THR A 340 -29.01 11.17 6.80
CA THR A 340 -29.55 9.84 6.50
C THR A 340 -29.36 9.01 7.76
N ASN A 341 -30.48 8.62 8.35
CA ASN A 341 -30.58 7.57 9.36
C ASN A 341 -29.93 6.29 8.80
N MET A 342 -28.60 6.19 8.90
CA MET A 342 -27.96 4.91 8.72
C MET A 342 -28.19 4.12 10.00
N VAL A 343 -29.05 3.13 9.90
CA VAL A 343 -29.12 2.03 10.87
C VAL A 343 -27.69 1.50 11.00
N ILE A 344 -27.07 1.79 12.12
CA ILE A 344 -25.85 1.13 12.54
C ILE A 344 -26.26 -0.31 12.76
N ALA A 345 -25.92 -1.19 11.83
CA ALA A 345 -25.91 -2.60 12.14
C ALA A 345 -24.86 -2.78 13.24
N ASP A 346 -25.33 -2.99 14.45
CA ASP A 346 -24.50 -3.44 15.56
C ASP A 346 -23.83 -4.75 15.13
N TYR A 347 -22.58 -4.66 14.68
CA TYR A 347 -21.73 -5.83 14.67
C TYR A 347 -21.30 -6.07 16.12
N PRO A 348 -21.74 -7.18 16.72
CA PRO A 348 -21.25 -7.56 18.04
C PRO A 348 -19.80 -8.01 17.91
N TYR A 349 -18.86 -7.07 18.08
CA TYR A 349 -17.53 -7.48 18.47
C TYR A 349 -17.56 -7.83 19.95
N PRO A 350 -17.15 -9.03 20.33
CA PRO A 350 -16.97 -9.32 21.73
C PRO A 350 -15.90 -8.35 22.26
N ASN A 351 -16.29 -7.53 23.23
CA ASN A 351 -15.34 -6.72 23.96
C ASN A 351 -14.60 -7.62 24.96
N PRO A 352 -13.30 -7.91 24.78
CA PRO A 352 -12.59 -8.83 25.67
C PRO A 352 -12.26 -8.26 27.05
N LEU A 353 -12.76 -7.06 27.37
CA LEU A 353 -12.41 -6.32 28.60
C LEU A 353 -13.59 -6.08 29.54
N THR A 354 -14.70 -6.81 29.45
CA THR A 354 -15.78 -6.73 30.43
C THR A 354 -16.07 -8.08 31.08
N GLU A 355 -15.06 -8.73 31.63
CA GLU A 355 -15.24 -9.70 32.71
C GLU A 355 -13.91 -9.88 33.43
N GLY A 356 -13.86 -9.36 34.70
CA GLY A 356 -12.76 -9.55 35.63
C GLY A 356 -12.85 -8.55 36.77
#